data_296010c77077e48525df80179ba6b327
#
_entry.id   296010c77077e48525df80179ba6b327
#
_cell.length_a   1.000
_cell.length_b   1.000
_cell.length_c   1.000
_cell.angle_alpha   90.00
_cell.angle_beta   90.00
_cell.angle_gamma   90.00
#
_symmetry.space_group_name_H-M   'P 1'
#
loop_
_entity.id
_entity.type
_entity.pdbx_description
1 polymer ?
#
loop_
_entity_poly.entity_id
_entity_poly.type
_entity_poly.pdbx_seq_one_letter_code
_entity_poly.pdbx_strand_id
1 'polypeptide(L)'
;MDNAASHATSSTFWLREPGLNDIDDIVAWLAQPTISRWFDFGLGRQTLPALAMQAMVHSRQHRIRVFGSVGYTVPSGIVAVSDVTHRFATGSFWILRDRLRPTCVNMAFNAATYLLHEAFVRDRLRCITAWAVDCNVPSQRLLVRLGFRLIGQQRDCHLVDGMRVGRLLYDLLPNDLALPCAP
;
A
#
# COMPACT_ATOMS: atom_id res chain seq x y z
N MET A 1 -5.41 -0.35 -29.80
CA MET A 1 -5.52 0.86 -28.92
C MET A 1 -4.70 0.55 -27.71
N ASP A 2 -3.51 1.15 -27.70
CA ASP A 2 -2.43 0.82 -26.78
C ASP A 2 -2.82 1.10 -25.33
N ASN A 3 -2.84 0.03 -24.55
CA ASN A 3 -2.94 0.09 -23.10
C ASN A 3 -1.54 0.46 -22.57
N ALA A 4 -1.18 1.73 -22.65
CA ALA A 4 0.05 2.25 -22.07
C ALA A 4 -0.05 2.08 -20.56
N ALA A 5 0.48 0.98 -20.05
CA ALA A 5 0.69 0.77 -18.62
C ALA A 5 1.44 2.02 -18.10
N SER A 6 0.80 2.75 -17.19
CA SER A 6 1.35 3.94 -16.57
C SER A 6 2.58 3.56 -15.72
N HIS A 7 3.75 3.60 -16.34
CA HIS A 7 5.02 3.45 -15.64
C HIS A 7 5.50 4.84 -15.22
N ALA A 8 5.55 5.09 -13.92
CA ALA A 8 6.28 6.23 -13.38
C ALA A 8 7.70 5.78 -13.04
N THR A 9 8.70 6.33 -13.72
CA THR A 9 10.11 6.09 -13.44
C THR A 9 10.75 7.44 -13.10
N SER A 10 11.29 7.55 -11.90
CA SER A 10 12.21 8.63 -11.54
C SER A 10 13.65 8.13 -11.74
N SER A 11 14.63 9.02 -11.66
CA SER A 11 16.05 8.64 -11.75
C SER A 11 16.50 7.62 -10.70
N THR A 12 15.69 7.36 -9.67
CA THR A 12 16.11 6.57 -8.50
C THR A 12 15.21 5.35 -8.23
N PHE A 13 13.95 5.35 -8.66
CA PHE A 13 13.03 4.24 -8.45
C PHE A 13 12.08 4.03 -9.62
N TRP A 14 11.47 2.85 -9.71
CA TRP A 14 10.41 2.50 -10.65
C TRP A 14 9.15 2.05 -9.93
N LEU A 15 8.00 2.27 -10.57
CA LEU A 15 6.67 1.87 -10.13
C LEU A 15 5.93 1.28 -11.33
N ARG A 16 5.36 0.07 -11.19
CA ARG A 16 4.65 -0.62 -12.27
C ARG A 16 3.55 -1.55 -11.76
N GLU A 17 2.72 -2.04 -12.65
CA GLU A 17 1.78 -3.13 -12.34
C GLU A 17 2.54 -4.42 -11.99
N PRO A 18 2.01 -5.24 -11.04
CA PRO A 18 2.59 -6.54 -10.74
C PRO A 18 2.52 -7.47 -11.94
N GLY A 19 3.61 -8.16 -12.26
CA GLY A 19 3.62 -9.32 -13.14
C GLY A 19 3.39 -10.62 -12.36
N LEU A 20 3.25 -11.74 -13.07
CA LEU A 20 3.01 -13.06 -12.44
C LEU A 20 4.12 -13.43 -11.44
N ASN A 21 5.38 -13.18 -11.78
CA ASN A 21 6.52 -13.48 -10.91
C ASN A 21 6.54 -12.64 -9.63
N ASP A 22 5.96 -11.43 -9.63
CA ASP A 22 5.91 -10.59 -8.44
C ASP A 22 4.94 -11.13 -7.40
N ILE A 23 3.95 -11.93 -7.80
CA ILE A 23 2.95 -12.51 -6.89
C ILE A 23 3.62 -13.43 -5.88
N ASP A 24 4.58 -14.24 -6.33
CA ASP A 24 5.31 -15.16 -5.45
C ASP A 24 6.15 -14.37 -4.44
N ASP A 25 6.84 -13.30 -4.86
CA ASP A 25 7.56 -12.42 -3.95
C ASP A 25 6.63 -11.77 -2.91
N ILE A 26 5.47 -11.25 -3.34
CA ILE A 26 4.49 -10.61 -2.43
C ILE A 26 3.95 -11.60 -1.40
N VAL A 27 3.61 -12.82 -1.84
CA VAL A 27 3.13 -13.88 -0.95
C VAL A 27 4.22 -14.30 0.04
N ALA A 28 5.46 -14.44 -0.43
CA ALA A 28 6.60 -14.75 0.43
C ALA A 28 6.85 -13.64 1.48
N TRP A 29 6.68 -12.37 1.12
CA TRP A 29 6.76 -11.27 2.10
C TRP A 29 5.64 -11.35 3.13
N LEU A 30 4.39 -11.56 2.68
CA LEU A 30 3.23 -11.68 3.58
C LEU A 30 3.27 -12.94 4.45
N ALA A 31 4.06 -13.94 4.09
CA ALA A 31 4.29 -15.11 4.93
C ALA A 31 5.28 -14.84 6.08
N GLN A 32 6.05 -13.75 6.03
CA GLN A 32 7.00 -13.40 7.09
C GLN A 32 6.26 -12.84 8.32
N PRO A 33 6.40 -13.41 9.53
CA PRO A 33 5.72 -12.92 10.75
C PRO A 33 6.02 -11.45 11.07
N THR A 34 7.23 -10.98 10.77
CA THR A 34 7.65 -9.58 10.95
C THR A 34 6.89 -8.59 10.08
N ILE A 35 6.27 -9.06 9.00
CA ILE A 35 5.47 -8.29 8.05
C ILE A 35 3.99 -8.57 8.27
N SER A 36 3.56 -9.85 8.25
CA SER A 36 2.16 -10.25 8.30
C SER A 36 1.43 -9.75 9.54
N ARG A 37 2.11 -9.69 10.68
CA ARG A 37 1.54 -9.21 11.96
C ARG A 37 0.94 -7.81 11.90
N TRP A 38 1.25 -7.01 10.87
CA TRP A 38 0.73 -5.66 10.68
C TRP A 38 -0.51 -5.60 9.79
N PHE A 39 -0.96 -6.73 9.23
CA PHE A 39 -2.05 -6.79 8.26
C PHE A 39 -3.29 -7.50 8.80
N ASP A 40 -4.42 -7.17 8.22
CA ASP A 40 -5.67 -7.90 8.33
C ASP A 40 -6.39 -7.81 6.98
N PHE A 41 -6.40 -8.90 6.26
CA PHE A 41 -7.10 -9.05 4.98
C PHE A 41 -8.56 -9.52 5.15
N GLY A 42 -9.12 -9.24 6.31
CA GLY A 42 -10.48 -9.59 6.71
C GLY A 42 -10.52 -10.84 7.61
N LEU A 43 -11.39 -10.77 8.62
CA LEU A 43 -11.60 -11.83 9.61
C LEU A 43 -10.33 -12.23 10.37
N GLY A 44 -9.41 -11.29 10.59
CA GLY A 44 -8.15 -11.54 11.30
C GLY A 44 -7.10 -12.29 10.47
N ARG A 45 -7.27 -12.46 9.17
CA ARG A 45 -6.27 -13.09 8.30
C ARG A 45 -5.11 -12.14 8.03
N GLN A 46 -3.94 -12.52 8.49
CA GLN A 46 -2.71 -11.72 8.35
C GLN A 46 -1.88 -12.09 7.12
N THR A 47 -2.22 -13.18 6.44
CA THR A 47 -1.56 -13.65 5.21
C THR A 47 -2.55 -13.84 4.09
N LEU A 48 -2.07 -13.84 2.85
CA LEU A 48 -2.88 -14.15 1.66
C LEU A 48 -2.23 -15.29 0.89
N PRO A 49 -3.00 -16.31 0.47
CA PRO A 49 -2.51 -17.33 -0.45
C PRO A 49 -2.32 -16.74 -1.87
N ALA A 50 -1.44 -17.34 -2.66
CA ALA A 50 -1.09 -16.89 -4.02
C ALA A 50 -2.32 -16.66 -4.91
N LEU A 51 -3.30 -17.57 -4.86
CA LEU A 51 -4.54 -17.45 -5.64
C LEU A 51 -5.35 -16.19 -5.27
N ALA A 52 -5.43 -15.87 -3.97
CA ALA A 52 -6.12 -14.66 -3.52
C ALA A 52 -5.38 -13.38 -3.95
N MET A 53 -4.06 -13.36 -3.85
CA MET A 53 -3.24 -12.24 -4.32
C MET A 53 -3.37 -12.08 -5.84
N GLN A 54 -3.33 -13.17 -6.59
CA GLN A 54 -3.54 -13.16 -8.04
C GLN A 54 -4.92 -12.60 -8.42
N ALA A 55 -5.97 -13.03 -7.71
CA ALA A 55 -7.32 -12.51 -7.91
C ALA A 55 -7.40 -11.00 -7.63
N MET A 56 -6.75 -10.52 -6.57
CA MET A 56 -6.68 -9.09 -6.26
C MET A 56 -5.95 -8.28 -7.34
N VAL A 57 -4.82 -8.77 -7.83
CA VAL A 57 -4.02 -8.10 -8.89
C VAL A 57 -4.82 -7.97 -10.18
N HIS A 58 -5.60 -8.99 -10.56
CA HIS A 58 -6.41 -8.98 -11.79
C HIS A 58 -7.79 -8.32 -11.61
N SER A 59 -8.17 -8.01 -10.38
CA SER A 59 -9.46 -7.37 -10.09
C SER A 59 -9.42 -5.88 -10.43
N ARG A 60 -10.51 -5.38 -11.04
CA ARG A 60 -10.70 -3.94 -11.23
C ARG A 60 -11.02 -3.19 -9.93
N GLN A 61 -11.27 -3.91 -8.85
CA GLN A 61 -11.59 -3.32 -7.54
C GLN A 61 -10.35 -2.81 -6.80
N HIS A 62 -9.15 -3.18 -7.27
CA HIS A 62 -7.90 -2.81 -6.62
C HIS A 62 -6.96 -2.12 -7.60
N ARG A 63 -6.29 -1.08 -7.14
CA ARG A 63 -5.10 -0.50 -7.77
C ARG A 63 -3.88 -0.97 -7.02
N ILE A 64 -3.09 -1.81 -7.65
CA ILE A 64 -1.89 -2.41 -7.05
C ILE A 64 -0.69 -2.07 -7.90
N ARG A 65 0.39 -1.62 -7.27
CA ARG A 65 1.67 -1.35 -7.91
C ARG A 65 2.80 -1.94 -7.08
N VAL A 66 3.77 -2.52 -7.76
CA VAL A 66 5.06 -2.86 -7.18
C VAL A 66 6.07 -1.76 -7.47
N PHE A 67 6.98 -1.56 -6.54
CA PHE A 67 8.03 -0.54 -6.66
C PHE A 67 9.40 -1.10 -6.29
N GLY A 68 10.44 -0.56 -6.90
CA GLY A 68 11.82 -0.97 -6.64
C GLY A 68 12.85 0.09 -7.04
N SER A 69 14.09 -0.08 -6.64
CA SER A 69 15.20 0.80 -7.00
C SER A 69 15.66 0.58 -8.43
N VAL A 70 16.01 1.65 -9.12
CA VAL A 70 16.66 1.56 -10.45
C VAL A 70 17.94 0.74 -10.32
N GLY A 71 18.22 -0.10 -11.33
CA GLY A 71 19.33 -1.06 -11.32
C GLY A 71 18.96 -2.45 -10.79
N TYR A 72 17.77 -2.62 -10.21
CA TYR A 72 17.24 -3.92 -9.75
C TYR A 72 15.91 -4.20 -10.44
N THR A 73 15.72 -5.44 -10.91
CA THR A 73 14.48 -5.90 -11.56
C THR A 73 13.45 -6.41 -10.55
N VAL A 74 13.93 -6.86 -9.38
CA VAL A 74 13.08 -7.41 -8.32
C VAL A 74 12.47 -6.27 -7.51
N PRO A 75 11.15 -6.31 -7.23
CA PRO A 75 10.50 -5.27 -6.44
C PRO A 75 11.00 -5.26 -4.99
N SER A 76 10.96 -4.07 -4.38
CA SER A 76 11.29 -3.85 -2.97
C SER A 76 10.03 -3.69 -2.10
N GLY A 77 8.87 -3.59 -2.73
CA GLY A 77 7.60 -3.47 -2.03
C GLY A 77 6.41 -3.32 -2.96
N ILE A 78 5.25 -3.18 -2.34
CA ILE A 78 3.95 -3.04 -2.98
C ILE A 78 3.16 -1.93 -2.30
N VAL A 79 2.44 -1.15 -3.10
CA VAL A 79 1.43 -0.18 -2.66
C VAL A 79 0.09 -0.52 -3.29
N ALA A 80 -0.99 -0.34 -2.56
CA ALA A 80 -2.33 -0.62 -3.07
C ALA A 80 -3.39 0.33 -2.52
N VAL A 81 -4.41 0.59 -3.36
CA VAL A 81 -5.71 1.12 -2.96
C VAL A 81 -6.74 0.08 -3.34
N SER A 82 -7.43 -0.46 -2.34
CA SER A 82 -8.53 -1.42 -2.48
C SER A 82 -9.87 -0.70 -2.56
N ASP A 83 -10.87 -1.41 -3.08
CA ASP A 83 -12.27 -0.94 -3.17
C ASP A 83 -12.48 0.31 -4.04
N VAL A 84 -11.64 0.51 -5.08
CA VAL A 84 -11.69 1.69 -5.96
C VAL A 84 -13.00 1.81 -6.75
N THR A 85 -13.81 0.76 -6.82
CA THR A 85 -15.14 0.74 -7.46
C THR A 85 -16.29 0.95 -6.47
N HIS A 86 -15.99 1.33 -5.21
CA HIS A 86 -17.00 1.53 -4.18
C HIS A 86 -17.97 2.66 -4.57
N ARG A 87 -19.29 2.43 -4.40
CA ARG A 87 -20.35 3.37 -4.87
C ARG A 87 -20.26 4.77 -4.26
N PHE A 88 -19.64 4.92 -3.10
CA PHE A 88 -19.42 6.23 -2.46
C PHE A 88 -18.06 6.85 -2.79
N ALA A 89 -17.34 6.28 -3.78
CA ALA A 89 -16.02 6.74 -4.20
C ALA A 89 -15.01 6.79 -3.03
N THR A 90 -15.01 5.75 -2.21
CA THR A 90 -14.04 5.56 -1.12
C THR A 90 -13.14 4.36 -1.41
N GLY A 91 -11.91 4.41 -0.91
CA GLY A 91 -10.97 3.29 -1.03
C GLY A 91 -10.21 3.06 0.28
N SER A 92 -9.42 2.00 0.34
CA SER A 92 -8.57 1.67 1.48
C SER A 92 -7.12 1.50 1.02
N PHE A 93 -6.21 2.30 1.57
CA PHE A 93 -4.78 2.29 1.24
C PHE A 93 -4.02 1.33 2.15
N TRP A 94 -3.09 0.59 1.56
CA TRP A 94 -2.09 -0.19 2.28
C TRP A 94 -0.77 -0.27 1.52
N ILE A 95 0.30 -0.51 2.26
CA ILE A 95 1.66 -0.59 1.74
C ILE A 95 2.44 -1.65 2.49
N LEU A 96 3.30 -2.35 1.77
CA LEU A 96 4.27 -3.29 2.30
C LEU A 96 5.62 -3.02 1.66
N ARG A 97 6.68 -3.11 2.45
CA ARG A 97 8.07 -3.05 1.98
C ARG A 97 8.87 -4.20 2.57
N ASP A 98 9.57 -4.93 1.71
CA ASP A 98 10.61 -5.85 2.16
C ASP A 98 11.85 -5.05 2.58
N ARG A 99 12.21 -5.14 3.86
CA ARG A 99 13.35 -4.40 4.42
C ARG A 99 14.71 -4.97 3.99
N LEU A 100 14.74 -6.18 3.44
CA LEU A 100 15.95 -6.83 2.96
C LEU A 100 16.29 -6.45 1.51
N ARG A 101 15.36 -5.80 0.80
CA ARG A 101 15.57 -5.36 -0.58
C ARG A 101 16.17 -3.98 -0.68
N PRO A 102 16.93 -3.70 -1.75
CA PRO A 102 17.50 -2.37 -2.01
C PRO A 102 16.44 -1.28 -2.00
N THR A 103 16.79 -0.13 -1.46
CA THR A 103 15.90 1.01 -1.35
C THR A 103 16.64 2.31 -1.59
N CYS A 104 15.98 3.29 -2.18
CA CYS A 104 16.46 4.66 -2.26
C CYS A 104 15.64 5.57 -1.33
N VAL A 105 16.18 6.76 -1.11
CA VAL A 105 15.53 7.77 -0.24
C VAL A 105 14.12 8.07 -0.77
N ASN A 106 13.15 8.13 0.12
CA ASN A 106 11.75 8.45 -0.17
C ASN A 106 11.01 7.49 -1.11
N MET A 107 11.58 6.36 -1.52
CA MET A 107 10.98 5.46 -2.51
C MET A 107 9.56 5.04 -2.15
N ALA A 108 9.32 4.54 -0.94
CA ALA A 108 7.98 4.11 -0.49
C ALA A 108 7.00 5.29 -0.40
N PHE A 109 7.46 6.48 0.02
CA PHE A 109 6.67 7.69 0.05
C PHE A 109 6.25 8.13 -1.35
N ASN A 110 7.21 8.21 -2.28
CA ASN A 110 6.93 8.61 -3.66
C ASN A 110 6.02 7.58 -4.36
N ALA A 111 6.28 6.28 -4.22
CA ALA A 111 5.41 5.24 -4.78
C ALA A 111 3.97 5.34 -4.26
N ALA A 112 3.79 5.57 -2.96
CA ALA A 112 2.47 5.79 -2.36
C ALA A 112 1.81 7.06 -2.88
N THR A 113 2.52 8.18 -2.95
CA THR A 113 1.98 9.46 -3.47
C THR A 113 1.51 9.32 -4.91
N TYR A 114 2.28 8.67 -5.80
CA TYR A 114 1.86 8.44 -7.18
C TYR A 114 0.59 7.58 -7.28
N LEU A 115 0.50 6.49 -6.50
CA LEU A 115 -0.69 5.63 -6.53
C LEU A 115 -1.92 6.35 -5.97
N LEU A 116 -1.79 7.08 -4.86
CA LEU A 116 -2.88 7.85 -4.26
C LEU A 116 -3.38 8.93 -5.20
N HIS A 117 -2.47 9.64 -5.89
CA HIS A 117 -2.83 10.61 -6.92
C HIS A 117 -3.58 9.93 -8.08
N GLU A 118 -3.09 8.77 -8.56
CA GLU A 118 -3.78 7.99 -9.60
C GLU A 118 -5.21 7.62 -9.15
N ALA A 119 -5.39 7.15 -7.92
CA ALA A 119 -6.69 6.79 -7.38
C ALA A 119 -7.66 7.99 -7.28
N PHE A 120 -7.18 9.16 -6.89
CA PHE A 120 -8.01 10.36 -6.86
C PHE A 120 -8.38 10.87 -8.26
N VAL A 121 -7.43 10.87 -9.21
CA VAL A 121 -7.65 11.46 -10.54
C VAL A 121 -8.36 10.48 -11.48
N ARG A 122 -7.90 9.23 -11.58
CA ARG A 122 -8.43 8.25 -12.54
C ARG A 122 -9.65 7.52 -12.03
N ASP A 123 -9.62 7.06 -10.77
CA ASP A 123 -10.72 6.33 -10.16
C ASP A 123 -11.73 7.29 -9.51
N ARG A 124 -11.42 8.59 -9.46
CA ARG A 124 -12.29 9.67 -8.93
C ARG A 124 -12.71 9.43 -7.48
N LEU A 125 -11.82 8.83 -6.69
CA LEU A 125 -12.10 8.65 -5.27
C LEU A 125 -12.21 10.01 -4.57
N ARG A 126 -13.06 10.07 -3.56
CA ARG A 126 -13.30 11.27 -2.74
C ARG A 126 -12.66 11.20 -1.38
N CYS A 127 -12.44 9.97 -0.89
CA CYS A 127 -11.80 9.72 0.38
C CYS A 127 -11.06 8.38 0.31
N ILE A 128 -9.85 8.33 0.84
CA ILE A 128 -9.09 7.09 0.99
C ILE A 128 -8.82 6.90 2.48
N THR A 129 -9.23 5.76 3.02
CA THR A 129 -8.96 5.39 4.41
C THR A 129 -7.67 4.58 4.51
N ALA A 130 -7.07 4.61 5.68
CA ALA A 130 -5.98 3.72 6.06
C ALA A 130 -6.04 3.43 7.55
N TRP A 131 -5.35 2.38 8.00
CA TRP A 131 -5.12 2.15 9.41
C TRP A 131 -3.69 1.68 9.65
N ALA A 132 -3.20 1.90 10.85
CA ALA A 132 -1.94 1.36 11.32
C ALA A 132 -2.14 0.83 12.75
N VAL A 133 -1.51 -0.29 13.05
CA VAL A 133 -1.45 -0.79 14.43
C VAL A 133 -0.79 0.27 15.32
N ASP A 134 -1.31 0.50 16.51
CA ASP A 134 -0.90 1.61 17.40
C ASP A 134 0.59 1.55 17.83
N CYS A 135 1.22 0.38 17.80
CA CYS A 135 2.65 0.22 17.99
C CYS A 135 3.49 0.22 16.69
N ASN A 136 2.86 0.35 15.49
CA ASN A 136 3.58 0.43 14.22
C ASN A 136 3.93 1.88 13.84
N VAL A 137 4.85 2.48 14.60
CA VAL A 137 5.29 3.88 14.42
C VAL A 137 5.78 4.20 13.00
N PRO A 138 6.54 3.32 12.30
CA PRO A 138 6.95 3.62 10.93
C PRO A 138 5.76 3.82 9.95
N SER A 139 4.71 2.99 10.04
CA SER A 139 3.51 3.15 9.20
C SER A 139 2.76 4.43 9.54
N GLN A 140 2.60 4.76 10.82
CA GLN A 140 1.95 6.00 11.25
C GLN A 140 2.68 7.23 10.69
N ARG A 141 4.01 7.28 10.79
CA ARG A 141 4.82 8.38 10.25
C ARG A 141 4.68 8.51 8.73
N LEU A 142 4.62 7.38 8.01
CA LEU A 142 4.39 7.41 6.57
C LEU A 142 3.01 7.96 6.23
N LEU A 143 1.95 7.51 6.92
CA LEU A 143 0.59 8.00 6.69
C LEU A 143 0.49 9.52 6.94
N VAL A 144 0.99 10.00 8.07
CA VAL A 144 0.99 11.45 8.38
C VAL A 144 1.78 12.24 7.32
N ARG A 145 2.92 11.72 6.87
CA ARG A 145 3.73 12.37 5.85
C ARG A 145 3.03 12.42 4.48
N LEU A 146 2.20 11.41 4.15
CA LEU A 146 1.38 11.38 2.94
C LEU A 146 0.19 12.35 3.00
N GLY A 147 -0.09 12.94 4.16
CA GLY A 147 -1.20 13.87 4.39
C GLY A 147 -2.43 13.22 5.03
N PHE A 148 -2.37 11.94 5.39
CA PHE A 148 -3.47 11.29 6.12
C PHE A 148 -3.66 11.94 7.49
N ARG A 149 -4.92 12.15 7.86
CA ARG A 149 -5.33 12.68 9.16
C ARG A 149 -5.86 11.58 10.06
N LEU A 150 -5.44 11.59 11.32
CA LEU A 150 -5.98 10.68 12.34
C LEU A 150 -7.44 11.03 12.62
N ILE A 151 -8.34 10.05 12.48
CA ILE A 151 -9.79 10.22 12.71
C ILE A 151 -10.29 9.43 13.91
N GLY A 152 -9.51 8.51 14.45
CA GLY A 152 -9.90 7.74 15.63
C GLY A 152 -9.00 6.56 15.94
N GLN A 153 -9.40 5.82 16.97
CA GLN A 153 -8.72 4.60 17.40
C GLN A 153 -9.74 3.49 17.67
N GLN A 154 -9.45 2.32 17.13
CA GLN A 154 -10.09 1.06 17.55
C GLN A 154 -9.21 0.38 18.60
N ARG A 155 -9.78 0.15 19.78
CA ARG A 155 -9.06 -0.48 20.89
C ARG A 155 -9.19 -2.01 20.81
N ASP A 156 -8.13 -2.72 21.18
CA ASP A 156 -8.15 -4.18 21.41
C ASP A 156 -8.65 -5.02 20.22
N CYS A 157 -8.37 -4.57 18.99
CA CYS A 157 -8.94 -5.09 17.77
C CYS A 157 -7.95 -5.81 16.84
N HIS A 158 -6.69 -5.93 17.25
CA HIS A 158 -5.63 -6.55 16.46
C HIS A 158 -4.72 -7.41 17.32
N LEU A 159 -4.02 -8.37 16.72
CA LEU A 159 -3.05 -9.22 17.40
C LEU A 159 -1.65 -9.00 16.83
N VAL A 160 -0.70 -8.69 17.69
CA VAL A 160 0.73 -8.64 17.38
C VAL A 160 1.47 -9.55 18.36
N ASP A 161 2.09 -10.59 17.84
CA ASP A 161 2.86 -11.56 18.65
C ASP A 161 2.05 -12.13 19.84
N GLY A 162 0.75 -12.38 19.60
CA GLY A 162 -0.18 -12.89 20.63
C GLY A 162 -0.75 -11.84 21.58
N MET A 163 -0.28 -10.60 21.53
CA MET A 163 -0.81 -9.50 22.35
C MET A 163 -1.90 -8.72 21.62
N ARG A 164 -2.96 -8.37 22.33
CA ARG A 164 -4.01 -7.49 21.82
C ARG A 164 -3.54 -6.04 21.84
N VAL A 165 -3.75 -5.38 20.70
CA VAL A 165 -3.36 -3.99 20.45
C VAL A 165 -4.47 -3.25 19.71
N GLY A 166 -4.38 -1.93 19.63
CA GLY A 166 -5.32 -1.09 18.90
C GLY A 166 -4.90 -0.81 17.46
N ARG A 167 -5.79 -0.15 16.72
CA ARG A 167 -5.52 0.43 15.41
C ARG A 167 -5.83 1.90 15.44
N LEU A 168 -4.95 2.71 14.90
CA LEU A 168 -5.19 4.12 14.58
C LEU A 168 -5.81 4.20 13.19
N LEU A 169 -6.90 4.90 13.07
CA LEU A 169 -7.67 5.06 11.83
C LEU A 169 -7.38 6.42 11.22
N TYR A 170 -7.21 6.43 9.92
CA TYR A 170 -6.85 7.62 9.15
C TYR A 170 -7.74 7.78 7.93
N ASP A 171 -7.93 9.00 7.48
CA ASP A 171 -8.48 9.33 6.16
C ASP A 171 -7.57 10.30 5.41
N LEU A 172 -7.77 10.36 4.09
CA LEU A 172 -7.09 11.26 3.18
C LEU A 172 -8.08 11.78 2.15
N LEU A 173 -8.16 13.10 2.01
CA LEU A 173 -8.91 13.76 0.94
C LEU A 173 -7.95 14.23 -0.16
N PRO A 174 -8.43 14.47 -1.41
CA PRO A 174 -7.57 14.88 -2.52
C PRO A 174 -6.67 16.09 -2.23
N ASN A 175 -7.20 17.08 -1.50
CA ASN A 175 -6.48 18.31 -1.17
C ASN A 175 -5.46 18.16 -0.03
N ASP A 176 -5.51 17.06 0.71
CA ASP A 176 -4.57 16.78 1.81
C ASP A 176 -3.34 15.99 1.33
N LEU A 177 -3.41 15.41 0.12
CA LEU A 177 -2.31 14.58 -0.40
C LEU A 177 -1.03 15.39 -0.55
N ALA A 178 0.04 14.93 0.11
CA ALA A 178 1.35 15.52 -0.03
C ALA A 178 1.90 15.35 -1.46
N LEU A 179 2.63 16.34 -1.95
CA LEU A 179 3.30 16.24 -3.25
C LEU A 179 4.49 15.26 -3.17
N PRO A 180 4.81 14.58 -4.28
CA PRO A 180 6.00 13.75 -4.35
C PRO A 180 7.24 14.57 -4.00
N CYS A 181 8.17 13.98 -3.26
CA CYS A 181 9.48 14.60 -3.08
C CYS A 181 10.22 14.62 -4.41
N ALA A 182 10.86 15.74 -4.71
CA ALA A 182 11.80 15.81 -5.82
C ALA A 182 12.87 14.72 -5.68
N PRO A 183 13.35 14.15 -6.79
CA PRO A 183 14.39 13.12 -6.80
C PRO A 183 15.74 13.65 -6.26
#